data_e5f8c682d330606a24817643ed2a1c96
#
_entry.id   e5f8c682d330606a24817643ed2a1c96
#
_cell.length_a   1.000
_cell.length_b   1.000
_cell.length_c   1.000
_cell.angle_alpha   90.00
_cell.angle_beta   90.00
_cell.angle_gamma   90.00
#
_symmetry.space_group_name_H-M   'P 1'
#
loop_
_entity.id
_entity.type
_entity.pdbx_description
1 polymer ?
#
loop_
_entity_poly.entity_id
_entity_poly.type
_entity_poly.pdbx_seq_one_letter_code
_entity_poly.pdbx_strand_id
1 'polypeptide(L)'
;KHIENQGQFSANWLDETKPLEAAYVKAMQGHRVNHGDQYRYFALSESAQHELIRATNELHLMYLHATDKVLKDDNLLQYFNIPKLLWPRLRLSWQNRRYQTISGRLDFCLDERGLKVYEYNADSASCHAEAGAILPRWATQAGLTTGYDPSEGLLNALADTWKHSHATSLVHIMQDYDAEEDYHALFMRDALTQAGFKTKIIHGTEGLH
;
A
#
# COMPACT_ATOMS: atom_id res chain seq x y z
N LYS A 1 3.97 15.78 15.26
CA LYS A 1 5.03 16.79 15.37
C LYS A 1 5.99 16.62 14.20
N HIS A 2 6.24 17.70 13.45
CA HIS A 2 7.31 17.73 12.45
C HIS A 2 8.67 17.88 13.15
N ILE A 3 9.63 17.05 12.76
CA ILE A 3 10.98 17.02 13.34
C ILE A 3 11.99 17.11 12.21
N GLU A 4 13.01 17.96 12.38
CA GLU A 4 14.18 17.99 11.52
C GLU A 4 15.28 17.16 12.18
N ASN A 5 15.75 16.14 11.48
CA ASN A 5 16.88 15.35 11.92
C ASN A 5 18.17 16.07 11.47
N GLN A 6 19.08 16.32 12.42
CA GLN A 6 20.38 16.93 12.14
C GLN A 6 21.47 15.87 11.83
N GLY A 7 21.09 14.60 11.70
CA GLY A 7 22.00 13.51 11.37
C GLY A 7 22.63 13.68 9.99
N GLN A 8 23.87 13.25 9.85
CA GLN A 8 24.50 13.15 8.53
C GLN A 8 24.05 11.85 7.88
N PHE A 9 23.30 11.95 6.80
CA PHE A 9 23.01 10.81 5.95
C PHE A 9 24.22 10.49 5.08
N SER A 10 24.58 9.21 5.02
CA SER A 10 25.39 8.68 3.93
C SER A 10 24.63 8.86 2.60
N ALA A 11 25.29 9.37 1.57
CA ALA A 11 24.68 9.51 0.24
C ALA A 11 24.11 8.19 -0.33
N ASN A 12 24.61 7.06 0.14
CA ASN A 12 24.28 5.71 -0.32
C ASN A 12 23.75 4.85 0.83
N TRP A 13 22.70 5.29 1.51
CA TRP A 13 22.10 4.53 2.61
C TRP A 13 21.22 3.35 2.13
N LEU A 14 20.85 3.34 0.85
CA LEU A 14 20.17 2.23 0.20
C LEU A 14 21.19 1.29 -0.46
N ASP A 15 20.91 0.00 -0.42
CA ASP A 15 21.74 -1.06 -0.97
C ASP A 15 21.26 -1.41 -2.39
N GLU A 16 21.84 -0.77 -3.39
CA GLU A 16 21.49 -0.98 -4.79
C GLU A 16 21.81 -2.39 -5.32
N THR A 17 22.43 -3.27 -4.54
CA THR A 17 22.55 -4.70 -4.89
C THR A 17 21.23 -5.44 -4.68
N LYS A 18 20.31 -4.86 -3.93
CA LYS A 18 18.97 -5.39 -3.72
C LYS A 18 17.99 -4.84 -4.75
N PRO A 19 17.28 -5.71 -5.49
CA PRO A 19 16.42 -5.28 -6.59
C PRO A 19 15.41 -4.19 -6.24
N LEU A 20 14.77 -4.28 -5.07
CA LEU A 20 13.78 -3.29 -4.62
C LEU A 20 14.42 -1.94 -4.35
N GLU A 21 15.53 -1.92 -3.57
CA GLU A 21 16.21 -0.68 -3.24
C GLU A 21 16.81 -0.01 -4.50
N ALA A 22 17.35 -0.80 -5.43
CA ALA A 22 17.82 -0.32 -6.73
C ALA A 22 16.70 0.30 -7.59
N ALA A 23 15.55 -0.36 -7.66
CA ALA A 23 14.39 0.15 -8.38
C ALA A 23 13.88 1.46 -7.77
N TYR A 24 13.82 1.54 -6.44
CA TYR A 24 13.44 2.77 -5.73
C TYR A 24 14.40 3.93 -6.03
N VAL A 25 15.70 3.70 -5.94
CA VAL A 25 16.72 4.72 -6.26
C VAL A 25 16.57 5.20 -7.69
N LYS A 26 16.38 4.28 -8.64
CA LYS A 26 16.17 4.61 -10.06
C LYS A 26 14.91 5.48 -10.25
N ALA A 27 13.81 5.15 -9.62
CA ALA A 27 12.56 5.93 -9.68
C ALA A 27 12.75 7.34 -9.10
N MET A 28 13.43 7.45 -7.96
CA MET A 28 13.64 8.73 -7.28
C MET A 28 14.65 9.65 -7.98
N GLN A 29 15.56 9.14 -8.80
CA GLN A 29 16.52 9.95 -9.57
C GLN A 29 15.83 10.87 -10.59
N GLY A 30 14.65 10.50 -11.09
CA GLY A 30 13.82 11.34 -11.94
C GLY A 30 13.12 12.47 -11.19
N HIS A 31 12.91 12.32 -9.90
CA HIS A 31 12.36 13.36 -9.03
C HIS A 31 13.52 14.11 -8.37
N ARG A 32 13.55 15.43 -8.49
CA ARG A 32 14.48 16.26 -7.74
C ARG A 32 14.14 16.15 -6.24
N VAL A 33 14.69 15.14 -5.60
CA VAL A 33 14.61 15.01 -4.14
C VAL A 33 15.30 16.24 -3.56
N ASN A 34 14.54 17.09 -2.93
CA ASN A 34 15.11 18.23 -2.21
C ASN A 34 15.91 17.63 -1.05
N HIS A 35 17.25 17.73 -1.10
CA HIS A 35 18.13 17.12 -0.09
C HIS A 35 17.71 17.43 1.36
N GLY A 36 17.01 18.56 1.58
CA GLY A 36 16.45 18.91 2.88
C GLY A 36 15.33 18.00 3.37
N ASP A 37 14.56 17.38 2.48
CA ASP A 37 13.41 16.54 2.86
C ASP A 37 13.83 15.17 3.41
N GLN A 38 15.03 14.70 3.09
CA GLN A 38 15.60 13.48 3.62
C GLN A 38 15.84 13.52 5.15
N TYR A 39 15.85 14.72 5.73
CA TYR A 39 16.10 14.93 7.15
C TYR A 39 14.83 15.24 7.94
N ARG A 40 13.68 15.17 7.32
CA ARG A 40 12.39 15.51 7.95
C ARG A 40 11.54 14.30 8.16
N TYR A 41 10.88 14.24 9.30
CA TYR A 41 9.91 13.20 9.59
C TYR A 41 8.81 13.70 10.52
N PHE A 42 7.70 12.98 10.51
CA PHE A 42 6.59 13.23 11.43
C PHE A 42 6.61 12.21 12.55
N ALA A 43 6.67 12.69 13.79
CA ALA A 43 6.40 11.87 14.95
C ALA A 43 4.92 12.02 15.32
N LEU A 44 4.21 10.91 15.32
CA LEU A 44 2.84 10.82 15.82
C LEU A 44 2.89 10.46 17.30
N SER A 45 1.93 10.98 18.07
CA SER A 45 1.71 10.49 19.43
C SER A 45 1.02 9.13 19.37
N GLU A 46 1.20 8.33 20.43
CA GLU A 46 0.51 7.05 20.57
C GLU A 46 -1.02 7.22 20.48
N SER A 47 -1.56 8.27 21.08
CA SER A 47 -2.99 8.58 20.99
C SER A 47 -3.45 8.88 19.55
N ALA A 48 -2.65 9.62 18.77
CA ALA A 48 -2.96 9.88 17.36
C ALA A 48 -2.91 8.59 16.52
N GLN A 49 -1.96 7.70 16.81
CA GLN A 49 -1.89 6.42 16.14
C GLN A 49 -3.09 5.52 16.48
N HIS A 50 -3.48 5.43 17.75
CA HIS A 50 -4.67 4.67 18.15
C HIS A 50 -5.93 5.21 17.47
N GLU A 51 -6.06 6.52 17.34
CA GLU A 51 -7.18 7.15 16.64
C GLU A 51 -7.18 6.81 15.14
N LEU A 52 -6.02 6.83 14.47
CA LEU A 52 -5.88 6.41 13.09
C LEU A 52 -6.27 4.94 12.89
N ILE A 53 -5.81 4.04 13.76
CA ILE A 53 -6.17 2.62 13.71
C ILE A 53 -7.67 2.43 13.89
N ARG A 54 -8.26 3.09 14.89
CA ARG A 54 -9.71 3.04 15.15
C ARG A 54 -10.50 3.54 13.95
N ALA A 55 -10.14 4.72 13.41
CA ALA A 55 -10.81 5.32 12.26
C ALA A 55 -10.67 4.45 11.00
N THR A 56 -9.50 3.87 10.76
CA THR A 56 -9.27 2.94 9.65
C THR A 56 -10.22 1.76 9.71
N ASN A 57 -10.34 1.12 10.87
CA ASN A 57 -11.23 -0.04 11.04
C ASN A 57 -12.72 0.32 10.88
N GLU A 58 -13.15 1.41 11.48
CA GLU A 58 -14.53 1.89 11.38
C GLU A 58 -14.90 2.27 9.95
N LEU A 59 -14.05 3.04 9.28
CA LEU A 59 -14.27 3.46 7.89
C LEU A 59 -14.28 2.26 6.95
N HIS A 60 -13.36 1.32 7.11
CA HIS A 60 -13.38 0.08 6.32
C HIS A 60 -14.73 -0.62 6.42
N LEU A 61 -15.26 -0.80 7.63
CA LEU A 61 -16.58 -1.41 7.82
C LEU A 61 -17.72 -0.59 7.19
N MET A 62 -17.65 0.74 7.26
CA MET A 62 -18.62 1.63 6.61
C MET A 62 -18.58 1.49 5.09
N TYR A 63 -17.40 1.45 4.48
CA TYR A 63 -17.24 1.23 3.04
C TYR A 63 -17.74 -0.15 2.62
N LEU A 64 -17.47 -1.20 3.39
CA LEU A 64 -18.02 -2.54 3.13
C LEU A 64 -19.56 -2.52 3.17
N HIS A 65 -20.14 -1.85 4.17
CA HIS A 65 -21.61 -1.72 4.27
C HIS A 65 -22.20 -0.95 3.09
N ALA A 66 -21.62 0.18 2.72
CA ALA A 66 -22.07 1.00 1.59
C ALA A 66 -21.99 0.22 0.28
N THR A 67 -20.88 -0.48 0.03
CA THR A 67 -20.68 -1.32 -1.16
C THR A 67 -21.72 -2.44 -1.23
N ASP A 68 -21.96 -3.13 -0.12
CA ASP A 68 -22.98 -4.20 -0.04
C ASP A 68 -24.37 -3.67 -0.41
N LYS A 69 -24.71 -2.48 0.08
CA LYS A 69 -25.99 -1.83 -0.24
C LYS A 69 -26.10 -1.47 -1.73
N VAL A 70 -25.04 -0.89 -2.30
CA VAL A 70 -25.00 -0.53 -3.73
C VAL A 70 -25.16 -1.77 -4.62
N LEU A 71 -24.44 -2.84 -4.31
CA LEU A 71 -24.47 -4.07 -5.12
C LEU A 71 -25.80 -4.83 -5.06
N LYS A 72 -26.61 -4.58 -4.03
CA LYS A 72 -27.95 -5.18 -3.87
C LYS A 72 -29.08 -4.38 -4.53
N ASP A 73 -28.81 -3.15 -4.98
CA ASP A 73 -29.80 -2.25 -5.56
C ASP A 73 -29.42 -1.86 -7.00
N ASP A 74 -30.20 -2.32 -7.96
CA ASP A 74 -29.99 -2.06 -9.39
C ASP A 74 -30.05 -0.54 -9.72
N ASN A 75 -30.86 0.24 -9.00
CA ASN A 75 -30.96 1.68 -9.21
C ASN A 75 -29.66 2.37 -8.75
N LEU A 76 -29.07 1.91 -7.65
CA LEU A 76 -27.77 2.43 -7.19
C LEU A 76 -26.65 2.05 -8.16
N LEU A 77 -26.61 0.82 -8.65
CA LEU A 77 -25.64 0.42 -9.68
C LEU A 77 -25.77 1.29 -10.94
N GLN A 78 -27.00 1.59 -11.36
CA GLN A 78 -27.24 2.49 -12.48
C GLN A 78 -26.86 3.95 -12.16
N TYR A 79 -27.15 4.44 -10.95
CA TYR A 79 -26.76 5.77 -10.50
C TYR A 79 -25.24 5.97 -10.52
N PHE A 80 -24.47 4.94 -10.13
CA PHE A 80 -23.02 4.92 -10.22
C PHE A 80 -22.49 4.64 -11.63
N ASN A 81 -23.34 4.58 -12.65
CA ASN A 81 -22.95 4.30 -14.04
C ASN A 81 -22.20 2.98 -14.23
N ILE A 82 -22.46 1.99 -13.40
CA ILE A 82 -21.84 0.67 -13.54
C ILE A 82 -22.45 -0.06 -14.74
N PRO A 83 -21.65 -0.49 -15.73
CA PRO A 83 -22.18 -1.21 -16.89
C PRO A 83 -22.93 -2.48 -16.47
N LYS A 84 -24.16 -2.66 -16.97
CA LYS A 84 -25.04 -3.81 -16.60
C LYS A 84 -24.34 -5.16 -16.83
N LEU A 85 -23.52 -5.26 -17.86
CA LEU A 85 -22.75 -6.48 -18.16
C LEU A 85 -21.85 -6.92 -16.99
N LEU A 86 -21.38 -5.99 -16.17
CA LEU A 86 -20.47 -6.27 -15.05
C LEU A 86 -21.20 -6.64 -13.75
N TRP A 87 -22.50 -6.36 -13.62
CA TRP A 87 -23.23 -6.55 -12.36
C TRP A 87 -23.15 -7.96 -11.79
N PRO A 88 -23.35 -9.03 -12.58
CA PRO A 88 -23.23 -10.40 -12.06
C PRO A 88 -21.80 -10.70 -11.54
N ARG A 89 -20.79 -10.24 -12.27
CA ARG A 89 -19.39 -10.43 -11.91
C ARG A 89 -19.00 -9.68 -10.64
N LEU A 90 -19.47 -8.44 -10.49
CA LEU A 90 -19.25 -7.63 -9.28
C LEU A 90 -19.87 -8.28 -8.04
N ARG A 91 -21.12 -8.77 -8.18
CA ARG A 91 -21.81 -9.47 -7.09
C ARG A 91 -21.10 -10.75 -6.69
N LEU A 92 -20.59 -11.52 -7.66
CA LEU A 92 -19.82 -12.72 -7.40
C LEU A 92 -18.48 -12.41 -6.71
N SER A 93 -17.75 -11.40 -7.20
CA SER A 93 -16.50 -10.93 -6.57
C SER A 93 -16.76 -10.46 -5.14
N TRP A 94 -17.85 -9.72 -4.91
CA TRP A 94 -18.23 -9.27 -3.58
C TRP A 94 -18.50 -10.43 -2.59
N GLN A 95 -19.12 -11.51 -3.05
CA GLN A 95 -19.33 -12.69 -2.23
C GLN A 95 -18.01 -13.35 -1.79
N ASN A 96 -16.98 -13.27 -2.62
CA ASN A 96 -15.66 -13.83 -2.39
C ASN A 96 -14.64 -12.83 -1.79
N ARG A 97 -15.05 -11.61 -1.48
CA ARG A 97 -14.14 -10.51 -1.09
C ARG A 97 -13.14 -10.86 0.01
N ARG A 98 -13.52 -11.69 0.98
CA ARG A 98 -12.64 -12.10 2.10
C ARG A 98 -11.38 -12.82 1.66
N TYR A 99 -11.38 -13.36 0.44
CA TYR A 99 -10.29 -14.16 -0.12
C TYR A 99 -9.66 -13.52 -1.35
N GLN A 100 -10.15 -12.35 -1.75
CA GLN A 100 -9.73 -11.67 -2.96
C GLN A 100 -9.22 -10.26 -2.70
N THR A 101 -9.69 -9.58 -1.66
CA THR A 101 -9.17 -8.28 -1.25
C THR A 101 -7.97 -8.48 -0.35
N ILE A 102 -6.81 -7.99 -0.78
CA ILE A 102 -5.54 -8.21 -0.10
C ILE A 102 -5.17 -7.05 0.80
N SER A 103 -5.29 -5.82 0.31
CA SER A 103 -4.87 -4.63 1.04
C SER A 103 -5.68 -3.39 0.66
N GLY A 104 -5.57 -2.36 1.46
CA GLY A 104 -6.14 -1.06 1.17
C GLY A 104 -5.38 0.05 1.86
N ARG A 105 -5.51 1.28 1.36
CA ARG A 105 -4.92 2.48 1.93
C ARG A 105 -5.99 3.54 2.10
N LEU A 106 -6.12 4.05 3.32
CA LEU A 106 -6.94 5.21 3.64
C LEU A 106 -6.04 6.44 3.75
N ASP A 107 -6.36 7.49 3.02
CA ASP A 107 -5.63 8.74 3.05
C ASP A 107 -6.33 9.72 3.99
N PHE A 108 -5.62 10.16 5.02
CA PHE A 108 -6.15 10.98 6.09
C PHE A 108 -5.52 12.38 6.13
N CYS A 109 -6.29 13.34 6.61
CA CYS A 109 -5.80 14.61 7.12
C CYS A 109 -6.00 14.67 8.62
N LEU A 110 -4.97 15.06 9.35
CA LEU A 110 -5.03 15.35 10.78
C LEU A 110 -4.67 16.81 11.00
N ASP A 111 -5.66 17.62 11.36
CA ASP A 111 -5.52 19.03 11.67
C ASP A 111 -6.12 19.36 13.06
N GLU A 112 -6.16 20.63 13.43
CA GLU A 112 -6.73 21.10 14.72
C GLU A 112 -8.23 20.76 14.86
N ARG A 113 -8.91 20.49 13.76
CA ARG A 113 -10.34 20.11 13.72
C ARG A 113 -10.54 18.61 13.79
N GLY A 114 -9.46 17.84 13.97
CA GLY A 114 -9.47 16.39 14.11
C GLY A 114 -9.11 15.64 12.84
N LEU A 115 -9.35 14.34 12.89
CA LEU A 115 -9.05 13.41 11.78
C LEU A 115 -10.16 13.43 10.72
N LYS A 116 -9.77 13.50 9.45
CA LYS A 116 -10.64 13.46 8.28
C LYS A 116 -10.08 12.51 7.24
N VAL A 117 -10.93 11.77 6.56
CA VAL A 117 -10.55 10.91 5.45
C VAL A 117 -10.73 11.64 4.12
N TYR A 118 -9.76 11.51 3.23
CA TYR A 118 -9.86 11.96 1.85
C TYR A 118 -10.40 10.87 0.94
N GLU A 119 -9.78 9.68 1.00
CA GLU A 119 -10.16 8.57 0.13
C GLU A 119 -9.81 7.22 0.73
N TYR A 120 -10.38 6.18 0.15
CA TYR A 120 -10.04 4.79 0.39
C TYR A 120 -9.65 4.11 -0.92
N ASN A 121 -8.38 3.77 -1.05
CA ASN A 121 -7.84 2.97 -2.13
C ASN A 121 -7.98 1.50 -1.75
N ALA A 122 -9.05 0.87 -2.21
CA ALA A 122 -9.35 -0.52 -1.91
C ALA A 122 -8.72 -1.44 -2.97
N ASP A 123 -7.81 -2.32 -2.55
CA ASP A 123 -7.12 -3.34 -3.35
C ASP A 123 -6.30 -2.80 -4.54
N SER A 124 -6.03 -1.51 -4.54
CA SER A 124 -5.19 -0.81 -5.51
C SER A 124 -4.16 0.09 -4.83
N ALA A 125 -3.85 -0.20 -3.58
CA ALA A 125 -3.01 0.65 -2.76
C ALA A 125 -1.55 0.57 -3.21
N SER A 126 -0.93 1.74 -3.32
CA SER A 126 0.51 1.92 -3.42
C SER A 126 1.11 2.23 -2.03
N CYS A 127 2.38 2.63 -2.00
CA CYS A 127 3.13 3.01 -0.78
C CYS A 127 3.47 1.86 0.18
N HIS A 128 3.24 0.61 -0.18
CA HIS A 128 3.62 -0.53 0.64
C HIS A 128 5.14 -0.69 0.72
N ALA A 129 5.85 -0.49 -0.40
CA ALA A 129 7.30 -0.60 -0.46
C ALA A 129 7.98 0.49 0.37
N GLU A 130 7.50 1.73 0.26
CA GLU A 130 8.00 2.85 1.06
C GLU A 130 7.78 2.59 2.55
N ALA A 131 6.56 2.23 2.94
CA ALA A 131 6.21 1.99 4.33
C ALA A 131 6.93 0.76 4.90
N GLY A 132 6.92 -0.37 4.18
CA GLY A 132 7.38 -1.66 4.70
C GLY A 132 8.85 -1.96 4.49
N ALA A 133 9.57 -1.21 3.62
CA ALA A 133 10.97 -1.46 3.32
C ALA A 133 11.84 -0.21 3.39
N ILE A 134 11.44 0.90 2.78
CA ILE A 134 12.29 2.07 2.62
C ILE A 134 12.34 2.90 3.92
N LEU A 135 11.18 3.23 4.51
CA LEU A 135 11.13 4.02 5.75
C LEU A 135 11.82 3.34 6.94
N PRO A 136 11.71 2.03 7.16
CA PRO A 136 12.49 1.34 8.21
C PRO A 136 13.99 1.48 8.02
N ARG A 137 14.47 1.36 6.79
CA ARG A 137 15.88 1.58 6.43
C ARG A 137 16.30 3.01 6.72
N TRP A 138 15.47 3.97 6.29
CA TRP A 138 15.70 5.37 6.56
C TRP A 138 15.78 5.66 8.07
N ALA A 139 14.82 5.17 8.85
CA ALA A 139 14.77 5.37 10.30
C ALA A 139 16.04 4.84 11.00
N THR A 140 16.51 3.65 10.60
CA THR A 140 17.76 3.07 11.08
C THR A 140 18.96 3.95 10.74
N GLN A 141 19.05 4.40 9.50
CA GLN A 141 20.14 5.26 9.03
C GLN A 141 20.12 6.65 9.67
N ALA A 142 18.93 7.17 9.94
CA ALA A 142 18.73 8.43 10.67
C ALA A 142 19.06 8.34 12.17
N GLY A 143 19.35 7.12 12.68
CA GLY A 143 19.63 6.90 14.09
C GLY A 143 18.44 7.13 15.00
N LEU A 144 17.21 6.91 14.51
CA LEU A 144 16.02 7.06 15.34
C LEU A 144 15.93 5.93 16.35
N THR A 145 16.05 6.28 17.63
CA THR A 145 16.07 5.33 18.74
C THR A 145 14.85 5.47 19.66
N THR A 146 13.98 6.45 19.41
CA THR A 146 12.78 6.70 20.18
C THR A 146 11.54 6.44 19.36
N GLY A 147 10.54 5.80 19.98
CA GLY A 147 9.34 5.39 19.29
C GLY A 147 9.50 4.05 18.57
N TYR A 148 8.61 3.76 17.66
CA TYR A 148 8.63 2.55 16.83
C TYR A 148 8.11 2.84 15.43
N ASP A 149 8.44 1.96 14.50
CA ASP A 149 7.94 2.01 13.13
C ASP A 149 6.51 1.45 13.09
N PRO A 150 5.50 2.25 12.71
CA PRO A 150 4.11 1.77 12.63
C PRO A 150 3.89 0.75 11.51
N SER A 151 4.85 0.59 10.60
CA SER A 151 4.79 -0.35 9.46
C SER A 151 5.57 -1.65 9.71
N GLU A 152 6.11 -1.83 10.93
CA GLU A 152 6.80 -3.05 11.30
C GLU A 152 5.89 -4.26 11.08
N GLY A 153 6.39 -5.23 10.32
CA GLY A 153 5.63 -6.46 10.01
C GLY A 153 4.69 -6.35 8.81
N LEU A 154 4.63 -5.24 8.09
CA LEU A 154 3.74 -5.08 6.92
C LEU A 154 3.96 -6.18 5.87
N LEU A 155 5.20 -6.51 5.53
CA LEU A 155 5.51 -7.58 4.57
C LEU A 155 4.96 -8.94 5.04
N ASN A 156 5.11 -9.25 6.33
CA ASN A 156 4.60 -10.49 6.91
C ASN A 156 3.05 -10.52 6.88
N ALA A 157 2.40 -9.41 7.21
CA ALA A 157 0.94 -9.29 7.18
C ALA A 157 0.40 -9.49 5.76
N LEU A 158 1.03 -8.91 4.74
CA LEU A 158 0.69 -9.13 3.34
C LEU A 158 0.88 -10.59 2.94
N ALA A 159 2.01 -11.20 3.30
CA ALA A 159 2.27 -12.61 3.01
C ALA A 159 1.23 -13.52 3.66
N ASP A 160 0.83 -13.24 4.90
CA ASP A 160 -0.20 -14.03 5.59
C ASP A 160 -1.58 -13.83 4.96
N THR A 161 -1.92 -12.63 4.50
CA THR A 161 -3.15 -12.37 3.76
C THR A 161 -3.18 -13.17 2.45
N TRP A 162 -2.08 -13.20 1.71
CA TRP A 162 -1.95 -13.99 0.49
C TRP A 162 -2.14 -15.49 0.74
N LYS A 163 -1.57 -16.05 1.80
CA LYS A 163 -1.77 -17.47 2.18
C LYS A 163 -3.24 -17.84 2.37
N HIS A 164 -4.06 -16.90 2.84
CA HIS A 164 -5.48 -17.09 3.06
C HIS A 164 -6.34 -16.70 1.85
N SER A 165 -5.74 -16.21 0.77
CA SER A 165 -6.45 -15.86 -0.46
C SER A 165 -6.84 -17.09 -1.28
N HIS A 166 -7.71 -16.90 -2.26
CA HIS A 166 -8.03 -17.91 -3.27
C HIS A 166 -7.08 -17.87 -4.47
N ALA A 167 -5.90 -17.25 -4.32
CA ALA A 167 -4.91 -17.22 -5.38
C ALA A 167 -4.42 -18.63 -5.75
N THR A 168 -4.09 -18.82 -7.01
CA THR A 168 -3.50 -20.06 -7.51
C THR A 168 -2.00 -20.09 -7.29
N SER A 169 -1.33 -21.16 -7.62
CA SER A 169 0.12 -21.33 -7.41
C SER A 169 0.99 -20.33 -8.19
N LEU A 170 0.46 -19.70 -9.22
CA LEU A 170 1.11 -18.64 -10.01
C LEU A 170 0.26 -17.36 -9.96
N VAL A 171 0.87 -16.27 -9.53
CA VAL A 171 0.25 -14.94 -9.50
C VAL A 171 0.97 -14.02 -10.47
N HIS A 172 0.23 -13.39 -11.36
CA HIS A 172 0.74 -12.35 -12.25
C HIS A 172 0.60 -10.99 -11.54
N ILE A 173 1.72 -10.28 -11.43
CA ILE A 173 1.76 -8.90 -10.95
C ILE A 173 1.80 -8.02 -12.19
N MET A 174 0.73 -7.29 -12.46
CA MET A 174 0.63 -6.40 -13.61
C MET A 174 1.05 -5.00 -13.19
N GLN A 175 1.94 -4.41 -13.95
CA GLN A 175 2.38 -3.03 -13.79
C GLN A 175 2.41 -2.34 -15.16
N ASP A 176 2.42 -1.02 -15.17
CA ASP A 176 2.72 -0.28 -16.40
C ASP A 176 4.23 -0.02 -16.54
N TYR A 177 4.60 0.95 -17.40
CA TYR A 177 6.01 1.26 -17.68
C TYR A 177 6.56 2.40 -16.81
N ASP A 178 5.82 2.82 -15.77
CA ASP A 178 6.31 3.82 -14.83
C ASP A 178 7.37 3.21 -13.91
N ALA A 179 8.43 3.97 -13.66
CA ALA A 179 9.53 3.52 -12.80
C ALA A 179 9.10 3.29 -11.34
N GLU A 180 8.05 3.97 -10.87
CA GLU A 180 7.50 3.76 -9.53
C GLU A 180 6.84 2.38 -9.40
N GLU A 181 6.22 1.87 -10.46
CA GLU A 181 5.59 0.55 -10.45
C GLU A 181 6.59 -0.58 -10.21
N ASP A 182 7.84 -0.40 -10.67
CA ASP A 182 8.89 -1.43 -10.53
C ASP A 182 9.12 -1.84 -9.07
N TYR A 183 9.31 -0.90 -8.17
CA TYR A 183 9.59 -1.25 -6.77
C TYR A 183 8.34 -1.67 -6.00
N HIS A 184 7.14 -1.20 -6.39
CA HIS A 184 5.88 -1.70 -5.83
C HIS A 184 5.64 -3.17 -6.22
N ALA A 185 5.85 -3.51 -7.49
CA ALA A 185 5.75 -4.89 -7.97
C ALA A 185 6.75 -5.81 -7.29
N LEU A 186 7.98 -5.34 -7.07
CA LEU A 186 9.02 -6.11 -6.37
C LEU A 186 8.65 -6.37 -4.90
N PHE A 187 8.10 -5.38 -4.20
CA PHE A 187 7.66 -5.57 -2.82
C PHE A 187 6.51 -6.58 -2.71
N MET A 188 5.52 -6.48 -3.61
CA MET A 188 4.43 -7.45 -3.65
C MET A 188 4.89 -8.85 -4.05
N ARG A 189 5.87 -8.96 -4.98
CA ARG A 189 6.52 -10.23 -5.31
C ARG A 189 7.17 -10.88 -4.09
N ASP A 190 7.84 -10.09 -3.27
CA ASP A 190 8.51 -10.59 -2.07
C ASP A 190 7.48 -11.11 -1.04
N ALA A 191 6.34 -10.42 -0.85
CA ALA A 191 5.23 -10.89 -0.03
C ALA A 191 4.63 -12.21 -0.56
N LEU A 192 4.38 -12.29 -1.86
CA LEU A 192 3.86 -13.50 -2.52
C LEU A 192 4.84 -14.67 -2.43
N THR A 193 6.13 -14.41 -2.61
CA THR A 193 7.19 -15.43 -2.50
C THR A 193 7.25 -15.99 -1.07
N GLN A 194 7.16 -15.11 -0.07
CA GLN A 194 7.10 -15.50 1.34
C GLN A 194 5.82 -16.29 1.66
N ALA A 195 4.73 -16.00 0.97
CA ALA A 195 3.48 -16.76 1.06
C ALA A 195 3.53 -18.12 0.36
N GLY A 196 4.57 -18.41 -0.43
CA GLY A 196 4.77 -19.67 -1.15
C GLY A 196 4.25 -19.69 -2.59
N PHE A 197 3.88 -18.53 -3.14
CA PHE A 197 3.43 -18.42 -4.53
C PHE A 197 4.59 -18.22 -5.50
N LYS A 198 4.43 -18.76 -6.71
CA LYS A 198 5.24 -18.35 -7.86
C LYS A 198 4.67 -17.05 -8.42
N THR A 199 5.55 -16.16 -8.89
CA THR A 199 5.14 -14.86 -9.42
C THR A 199 5.72 -14.63 -10.80
N LYS A 200 5.01 -13.84 -11.61
CA LYS A 200 5.48 -13.29 -12.86
C LYS A 200 5.07 -11.82 -12.91
N ILE A 201 6.06 -10.93 -12.97
CA ILE A 201 5.81 -9.50 -13.22
C ILE A 201 5.63 -9.32 -14.73
N ILE A 202 4.58 -8.62 -15.13
CA ILE A 202 4.25 -8.35 -16.53
C ILE A 202 3.92 -6.87 -16.71
N HIS A 203 4.33 -6.30 -17.84
CA HIS A 203 4.04 -4.92 -18.21
C HIS A 203 2.78 -4.86 -19.10
N GLY A 204 1.80 -4.06 -18.66
CA GLY A 204 0.52 -3.94 -19.35
C GLY A 204 -0.17 -5.28 -19.53
N THR A 205 -0.88 -5.45 -20.64
CA THR A 205 -1.59 -6.68 -21.01
C THR A 205 -0.79 -7.62 -21.93
N GLU A 206 0.36 -7.20 -22.41
CA GLU A 206 1.16 -7.94 -23.41
C GLU A 206 1.73 -9.26 -22.87
N GLY A 207 1.87 -9.36 -21.55
CA GLY A 207 2.38 -10.55 -20.88
C GLY A 207 1.34 -11.62 -20.53
N LEU A 208 0.09 -11.44 -20.92
CA LEU A 208 -1.02 -12.37 -20.60
C LEU A 208 -1.19 -13.50 -21.61
N HIS A 209 -0.27 -13.69 -22.55
CA HIS A 209 -0.29 -14.73 -23.57
C HIS A 209 0.50 -15.96 -23.18
#